data_331ce9ceb168e063cde7127bd1f220b1
#
_entry.id   331ce9ceb168e063cde7127bd1f220b1
#
_cell.length_a   1.000
_cell.length_b   1.000
_cell.length_c   1.000
_cell.angle_alpha   90.00
_cell.angle_beta   90.00
_cell.angle_gamma   90.00
#
_symmetry.space_group_name_H-M   'P 1'
#
loop_
_entity.id
_entity.type
_entity.pdbx_description
1 polymer ?
#
loop_
_entity_poly.entity_id
_entity_poly.type
_entity_poly.pdbx_seq_one_letter_code
_entity_poly.pdbx_strand_id
1 'polypeptide(L)'
;MCGIVGISAESNVAAEIYDSLLMLQHRGQDAAGMTVCDQNDKLTTRKSMGYVRDVFQQMHMDKLIGNYGIGHVRYPTAGGNGKEFAQPMYVNSPYGISLSHNGNLTNSSQLSNELFHAEMRHLLTDSDSEVLLNVFAHELGKQREIY
;
A
#
# COMPACT_ATOMS: atom_id res chain seq x y z
N MET A 1 -13.35 9.98 -0.10
CA MET A 1 -12.61 9.32 1.02
C MET A 1 -12.26 7.93 0.59
N CYS A 2 -11.01 7.52 0.74
CA CYS A 2 -10.54 6.18 0.38
C CYS A 2 -11.14 5.06 1.26
N GLY A 3 -10.99 3.80 0.85
CA GLY A 3 -11.33 2.62 1.64
C GLY A 3 -10.13 1.74 1.87
N ILE A 4 -10.00 1.19 3.06
CA ILE A 4 -8.95 0.24 3.44
C ILE A 4 -9.59 -1.02 3.99
N VAL A 5 -8.98 -2.16 3.71
CA VAL A 5 -9.29 -3.46 4.30
C VAL A 5 -8.00 -4.18 4.67
N GLY A 6 -8.00 -4.90 5.78
CA GLY A 6 -6.93 -5.81 6.17
C GLY A 6 -7.55 -7.12 6.64
N ILE A 7 -7.01 -8.25 6.17
CA ILE A 7 -7.50 -9.58 6.52
C ILE A 7 -6.30 -10.48 6.84
N SER A 8 -6.44 -11.28 7.88
CA SER A 8 -5.54 -12.38 8.24
C SER A 8 -6.37 -13.63 8.50
N ALA A 9 -6.02 -14.76 7.87
CA ALA A 9 -6.72 -16.03 7.98
C ALA A 9 -5.75 -17.22 7.82
N GLU A 10 -6.25 -18.43 7.99
CA GLU A 10 -5.47 -19.65 7.73
C GLU A 10 -5.43 -20.02 6.23
N SER A 11 -6.35 -19.49 5.43
CA SER A 11 -6.47 -19.70 3.99
C SER A 11 -6.06 -18.46 3.19
N ASN A 12 -6.06 -18.57 1.85
CA ASN A 12 -5.79 -17.44 0.95
C ASN A 12 -6.87 -16.36 1.10
N VAL A 13 -6.46 -15.14 1.44
CA VAL A 13 -7.36 -13.99 1.74
C VAL A 13 -7.64 -13.09 0.52
N ALA A 14 -7.07 -13.37 -0.63
CA ALA A 14 -7.17 -12.46 -1.78
C ALA A 14 -8.61 -12.27 -2.27
N ALA A 15 -9.42 -13.34 -2.24
CA ALA A 15 -10.83 -13.27 -2.65
C ALA A 15 -11.66 -12.41 -1.68
N GLU A 16 -11.47 -12.60 -0.38
CA GLU A 16 -12.17 -11.82 0.65
C GLU A 16 -11.77 -10.34 0.63
N ILE A 17 -10.48 -10.05 0.36
CA ILE A 17 -10.03 -8.66 0.17
C ILE A 17 -10.69 -8.07 -1.08
N TYR A 18 -10.72 -8.81 -2.20
CA TYR A 18 -11.37 -8.37 -3.43
C TYR A 18 -12.85 -8.03 -3.20
N ASP A 19 -13.60 -8.92 -2.57
CA ASP A 19 -15.03 -8.70 -2.26
C ASP A 19 -15.23 -7.50 -1.33
N SER A 20 -14.37 -7.35 -0.32
CA SER A 20 -14.38 -6.20 0.58
C SER A 20 -14.09 -4.88 -0.15
N LEU A 21 -13.14 -4.88 -1.10
CA LEU A 21 -12.83 -3.71 -1.92
C LEU A 21 -13.99 -3.36 -2.87
N LEU A 22 -14.72 -4.35 -3.41
CA LEU A 22 -15.95 -4.11 -4.18
C LEU A 22 -17.02 -3.41 -3.33
N MET A 23 -17.20 -3.82 -2.09
CA MET A 23 -18.13 -3.15 -1.17
C MET A 23 -17.67 -1.73 -0.81
N LEU A 24 -16.36 -1.49 -0.75
CA LEU A 24 -15.76 -0.19 -0.48
C LEU A 24 -15.62 0.69 -1.74
N GLN A 25 -15.98 0.21 -2.93
CA GLN A 25 -15.80 0.92 -4.21
C GLN A 25 -16.44 2.31 -4.23
N HIS A 26 -17.55 2.51 -3.52
CA HIS A 26 -18.19 3.82 -3.38
C HIS A 26 -17.33 4.87 -2.67
N ARG A 27 -16.29 4.44 -1.94
CA ARG A 27 -15.36 5.32 -1.23
C ARG A 27 -14.19 5.75 -2.11
N GLY A 28 -13.85 5.01 -3.16
CA GLY A 28 -12.74 5.33 -4.05
C GLY A 28 -12.88 4.66 -5.40
N GLN A 29 -12.77 5.43 -6.48
CA GLN A 29 -13.01 4.98 -7.87
C GLN A 29 -11.86 5.30 -8.81
N ASP A 30 -10.77 5.85 -8.29
CA ASP A 30 -9.63 6.31 -9.06
C ASP A 30 -8.60 5.20 -9.27
N ALA A 31 -8.28 4.48 -8.22
CA ALA A 31 -7.35 3.36 -8.25
C ALA A 31 -7.72 2.31 -7.21
N ALA A 32 -7.29 1.09 -7.45
CA ALA A 32 -7.40 0.00 -6.49
C ALA A 32 -6.08 -0.76 -6.39
N GLY A 33 -5.82 -1.35 -5.23
CA GLY A 33 -4.64 -2.16 -5.01
C GLY A 33 -4.80 -3.12 -3.84
N MET A 34 -4.01 -4.18 -3.89
CA MET A 34 -3.93 -5.22 -2.88
C MET A 34 -2.51 -5.72 -2.77
N THR A 35 -2.06 -5.96 -1.55
CA THR A 35 -0.85 -6.73 -1.24
C THR A 35 -1.23 -7.89 -0.35
N VAL A 36 -0.79 -9.07 -0.71
CA VAL A 36 -0.91 -10.28 0.11
C VAL A 36 0.48 -10.79 0.48
N CYS A 37 0.57 -11.48 1.60
CA CYS A 37 1.79 -12.12 2.07
C CYS A 37 1.53 -13.61 2.28
N ASP A 38 2.43 -14.45 1.74
CA ASP A 38 2.34 -15.89 1.88
C ASP A 38 3.07 -16.39 3.14
N GLN A 39 3.05 -17.69 3.37
CA GLN A 39 3.67 -18.35 4.54
C GLN A 39 5.21 -18.30 4.52
N ASN A 40 5.82 -17.87 3.41
CA ASN A 40 7.25 -17.68 3.26
C ASN A 40 7.66 -16.19 3.33
N ASP A 41 6.79 -15.36 3.89
CA ASP A 41 6.95 -13.90 4.01
C ASP A 41 7.11 -13.17 2.66
N LYS A 42 6.67 -13.81 1.57
CA LYS A 42 6.71 -13.19 0.25
C LYS A 42 5.50 -12.30 0.03
N LEU A 43 5.77 -11.03 -0.19
CA LEU A 43 4.77 -10.04 -0.57
C LEU A 43 4.49 -10.08 -2.08
N THR A 44 3.23 -10.16 -2.45
CA THR A 44 2.76 -10.05 -3.83
C THR A 44 1.76 -8.90 -3.92
N THR A 45 2.05 -7.92 -4.78
CA THR A 45 1.23 -6.71 -4.93
C THR A 45 0.66 -6.61 -6.33
N ARG A 46 -0.62 -6.28 -6.42
CA ARG A 46 -1.28 -5.81 -7.63
C ARG A 46 -1.97 -4.47 -7.34
N LYS A 47 -1.68 -3.44 -8.13
CA LYS A 47 -2.36 -2.14 -8.07
C LYS A 47 -2.36 -1.47 -9.42
N SER A 48 -3.40 -0.70 -9.70
CA SER A 48 -3.53 0.08 -10.94
C SER A 48 -4.61 1.15 -10.78
N MET A 49 -4.65 2.06 -11.75
CA MET A 49 -5.79 2.95 -11.96
C MET A 49 -7.01 2.16 -12.37
N GLY A 50 -8.19 2.62 -12.00
CA GLY A 50 -9.49 2.05 -12.36
C GLY A 50 -10.26 1.42 -11.20
N TYR A 51 -11.42 0.87 -11.53
CA TYR A 51 -12.28 0.17 -10.57
C TYR A 51 -11.69 -1.18 -10.16
N VAL A 52 -12.11 -1.69 -9.01
CA VAL A 52 -11.67 -2.99 -8.47
C VAL A 52 -11.79 -4.10 -9.53
N ARG A 53 -12.90 -4.16 -10.25
CA ARG A 53 -13.14 -5.18 -11.29
C ARG A 53 -12.16 -5.09 -12.46
N ASP A 54 -11.71 -3.88 -12.80
CA ASP A 54 -10.78 -3.66 -13.92
C ASP A 54 -9.35 -3.98 -13.51
N VAL A 55 -9.00 -3.67 -12.27
CA VAL A 55 -7.65 -3.88 -11.72
C VAL A 55 -7.38 -5.36 -11.43
N PHE A 56 -8.37 -6.08 -10.90
CA PHE A 56 -8.24 -7.47 -10.47
C PHE A 56 -9.01 -8.43 -11.38
N GLN A 57 -8.41 -8.75 -12.52
CA GLN A 57 -8.89 -9.81 -13.40
C GLN A 57 -8.42 -11.18 -12.91
N GLN A 58 -9.02 -12.27 -13.37
CA GLN A 58 -8.70 -13.63 -12.95
C GLN A 58 -7.20 -13.92 -12.98
N MET A 59 -6.51 -13.60 -14.07
CA MET A 59 -5.06 -13.79 -14.20
C MET A 59 -4.21 -13.06 -13.15
N HIS A 60 -4.74 -12.02 -12.53
CA HIS A 60 -4.09 -11.31 -11.43
C HIS A 60 -4.39 -11.98 -10.10
N MET A 61 -5.65 -12.39 -9.90
CA MET A 61 -6.09 -13.09 -8.69
C MET A 61 -5.37 -14.44 -8.50
N ASP A 62 -5.11 -15.16 -9.59
CA ASP A 62 -4.37 -16.44 -9.58
C ASP A 62 -2.94 -16.31 -9.02
N LYS A 63 -2.38 -15.09 -9.04
CA LYS A 63 -1.03 -14.80 -8.52
C LYS A 63 -1.03 -14.22 -7.10
N LEU A 64 -2.18 -13.78 -6.63
CA LEU A 64 -2.34 -13.18 -5.30
C LEU A 64 -2.63 -14.30 -4.28
N ILE A 65 -1.57 -14.95 -3.83
CA ILE A 65 -1.66 -16.05 -2.87
C ILE A 65 -1.01 -15.57 -1.57
N GLY A 66 -1.80 -15.59 -0.49
CA GLY A 66 -1.32 -15.22 0.84
C GLY A 66 -2.42 -15.39 1.87
N ASN A 67 -2.02 -15.58 3.12
CA ASN A 67 -2.93 -15.80 4.24
C ASN A 67 -3.13 -14.54 5.10
N TYR A 68 -2.46 -13.46 4.79
CA TYR A 68 -2.76 -12.12 5.26
C TYR A 68 -2.48 -11.09 4.17
N GLY A 69 -3.18 -9.97 4.23
CA GLY A 69 -3.04 -8.94 3.22
C GLY A 69 -3.82 -7.67 3.54
N ILE A 70 -3.53 -6.65 2.74
CA ILE A 70 -4.19 -5.35 2.81
C ILE A 70 -4.67 -4.94 1.41
N GLY A 71 -5.80 -4.24 1.38
CA GLY A 71 -6.37 -3.68 0.16
C GLY A 71 -6.76 -2.22 0.32
N HIS A 72 -6.78 -1.50 -0.78
CA HIS A 72 -7.08 -0.07 -0.82
C HIS A 72 -7.87 0.30 -2.08
N VAL A 73 -8.88 1.16 -1.93
CA VAL A 73 -9.52 1.90 -3.02
C VAL A 73 -9.28 3.39 -2.82
N ARG A 74 -8.73 4.03 -3.84
CA ARG A 74 -8.31 5.42 -3.79
C ARG A 74 -9.42 6.34 -4.29
N TYR A 75 -9.68 7.41 -3.53
CA TYR A 75 -10.38 8.59 -4.01
C TYR A 75 -9.33 9.64 -4.43
N PRO A 76 -9.47 10.29 -5.61
CA PRO A 76 -8.48 11.27 -6.03
C PRO A 76 -8.43 12.43 -5.04
N THR A 77 -7.21 12.75 -4.60
CA THR A 77 -6.91 13.92 -3.79
C THR A 77 -6.10 14.91 -4.61
N ALA A 78 -5.91 16.13 -4.15
CA ALA A 78 -5.21 17.21 -4.86
C ALA A 78 -3.72 16.91 -5.18
N GLY A 79 -3.18 15.78 -4.71
CA GLY A 79 -1.75 15.41 -4.77
C GLY A 79 -1.32 14.56 -5.97
N GLY A 80 -1.98 14.62 -7.12
CA GLY A 80 -1.51 13.92 -8.31
C GLY A 80 -2.37 12.72 -8.75
N ASN A 81 -2.33 12.47 -10.05
CA ASN A 81 -3.08 11.41 -10.72
C ASN A 81 -2.09 10.52 -11.46
N GLY A 82 -1.88 9.31 -10.95
CA GLY A 82 -1.01 8.35 -11.59
C GLY A 82 -1.00 7.01 -10.85
N LYS A 83 -0.52 5.98 -11.53
CA LYS A 83 -0.41 4.63 -10.98
C LYS A 83 0.52 4.58 -9.76
N GLU A 84 1.50 5.46 -9.70
CA GLU A 84 2.45 5.61 -8.60
C GLU A 84 1.78 5.98 -7.29
N PHE A 85 0.64 6.70 -7.34
CA PHE A 85 -0.16 7.07 -6.16
C PHE A 85 -1.12 5.96 -5.70
N ALA A 86 -1.27 4.90 -6.48
CA ALA A 86 -2.10 3.76 -6.07
C ALA A 86 -1.47 3.05 -4.87
N GLN A 87 -2.30 2.71 -3.89
CA GLN A 87 -1.90 1.98 -2.69
C GLN A 87 -2.35 0.51 -2.77
N PRO A 88 -1.70 -0.39 -2.02
CA PRO A 88 -0.64 -0.17 -1.02
C PRO A 88 0.67 0.35 -1.61
N MET A 89 1.38 1.17 -0.84
CA MET A 89 2.77 1.56 -1.10
C MET A 89 3.72 0.47 -0.61
N TYR A 90 4.94 0.39 -1.17
CA TYR A 90 5.90 -0.64 -0.81
C TYR A 90 7.32 -0.10 -0.72
N VAL A 91 8.08 -0.56 0.27
CA VAL A 91 9.53 -0.43 0.37
C VAL A 91 10.16 -1.78 0.68
N ASN A 92 11.41 -1.98 0.25
CA ASN A 92 12.12 -3.25 0.40
C ASN A 92 13.22 -3.25 1.45
N SER A 93 13.43 -2.13 2.15
CA SER A 93 14.49 -1.97 3.15
C SER A 93 14.01 -1.18 4.36
N PRO A 94 14.35 -1.60 5.60
CA PRO A 94 15.17 -2.77 6.00
C PRO A 94 14.45 -4.11 5.81
N TYR A 95 13.14 -4.10 5.67
CA TYR A 95 12.25 -5.24 5.42
C TYR A 95 11.33 -4.91 4.24
N GLY A 96 10.72 -5.93 3.65
CA GLY A 96 9.56 -5.73 2.77
C GLY A 96 8.38 -5.21 3.57
N ILE A 97 8.02 -3.94 3.38
CA ILE A 97 6.92 -3.30 4.10
C ILE A 97 5.91 -2.80 3.09
N SER A 98 4.66 -3.18 3.29
CA SER A 98 3.52 -2.68 2.51
C SER A 98 2.57 -1.89 3.41
N LEU A 99 2.15 -0.71 2.96
CA LEU A 99 1.34 0.21 3.76
C LEU A 99 0.20 0.79 2.94
N SER A 100 -0.98 0.82 3.56
CA SER A 100 -2.13 1.60 3.09
C SER A 100 -2.48 2.65 4.14
N HIS A 101 -2.68 3.88 3.69
CA HIS A 101 -2.93 5.03 4.54
C HIS A 101 -4.13 5.83 4.05
N ASN A 102 -4.96 6.22 4.99
CA ASN A 102 -6.16 7.00 4.77
C ASN A 102 -6.15 8.19 5.73
N GLY A 103 -5.36 9.19 5.40
CA GLY A 103 -5.14 10.35 6.26
C GLY A 103 -4.46 11.48 5.50
N ASN A 104 -3.91 12.42 6.25
CA ASN A 104 -3.14 13.53 5.71
C ASN A 104 -2.07 13.96 6.72
N LEU A 105 -0.81 13.93 6.31
CA LEU A 105 0.32 14.42 7.10
C LEU A 105 0.51 15.91 6.88
N THR A 106 0.37 16.69 7.95
CA THR A 106 0.52 18.15 7.88
C THR A 106 1.97 18.61 7.70
N ASN A 107 2.94 17.75 8.04
CA ASN A 107 4.38 18.02 7.96
C ASN A 107 5.10 17.15 6.91
N SER A 108 4.38 16.63 5.90
CA SER A 108 4.95 15.73 4.89
C SER A 108 6.15 16.33 4.16
N SER A 109 6.11 17.62 3.81
CA SER A 109 7.21 18.31 3.12
C SER A 109 8.48 18.40 3.99
N GLN A 110 8.33 18.63 5.29
CA GLN A 110 9.47 18.64 6.21
C GLN A 110 10.10 17.24 6.30
N LEU A 111 9.28 16.21 6.53
CA LEU A 111 9.75 14.83 6.64
C LEU A 111 10.39 14.33 5.33
N SER A 112 9.83 14.70 4.18
CA SER A 112 10.41 14.38 2.87
C SER A 112 11.81 14.97 2.71
N ASN A 113 12.02 16.23 3.12
CA ASN A 113 13.34 16.86 3.09
C ASN A 113 14.33 16.19 4.04
N GLU A 114 13.90 15.80 5.22
CA GLU A 114 14.73 15.06 6.19
C GLU A 114 15.14 13.71 5.62
N LEU A 115 14.21 12.93 5.05
CA LEU A 115 14.51 11.65 4.39
C LEU A 115 15.49 11.80 3.23
N PHE A 116 15.35 12.84 2.41
CA PHE A 116 16.23 13.09 1.28
C PHE A 116 17.65 13.47 1.71
N HIS A 117 17.79 14.45 2.61
CA HIS A 117 19.10 15.02 2.97
C HIS A 117 19.84 14.24 4.04
N ALA A 118 19.15 13.71 5.05
CA ALA A 118 19.78 12.99 6.14
C ALA A 118 19.93 11.49 5.87
N GLU A 119 18.95 10.89 5.17
CA GLU A 119 18.84 9.44 5.02
C GLU A 119 19.10 8.95 3.60
N MET A 120 19.33 9.86 2.65
CA MET A 120 19.57 9.56 1.23
C MET A 120 18.45 8.73 0.60
N ARG A 121 17.21 8.88 1.11
CA ARG A 121 16.03 8.18 0.59
C ARG A 121 15.31 9.05 -0.42
N HIS A 122 15.15 8.52 -1.64
CA HIS A 122 14.38 9.15 -2.69
C HIS A 122 12.93 8.64 -2.66
N LEU A 123 12.00 9.57 -2.74
CA LEU A 123 10.58 9.30 -2.90
C LEU A 123 10.22 9.37 -4.39
N LEU A 124 9.31 8.51 -4.82
CA LEU A 124 8.82 8.48 -6.20
C LEU A 124 7.68 9.47 -6.43
N THR A 125 6.98 9.81 -5.35
CA THR A 125 5.83 10.73 -5.37
C THR A 125 5.93 11.76 -4.25
N ASP A 126 5.08 12.75 -4.29
CA ASP A 126 4.85 13.72 -3.20
C ASP A 126 3.75 13.26 -2.22
N SER A 127 3.32 11.99 -2.32
CA SER A 127 2.29 11.42 -1.44
C SER A 127 2.79 11.33 0.00
N ASP A 128 1.98 11.86 0.92
CA ASP A 128 2.20 11.72 2.36
C ASP A 128 2.26 10.26 2.83
N SER A 129 1.56 9.37 2.14
CA SER A 129 1.58 7.93 2.40
C SER A 129 2.94 7.31 2.10
N GLU A 130 3.63 7.76 1.04
CA GLU A 130 4.99 7.32 0.73
C GLU A 130 5.99 7.88 1.73
N VAL A 131 5.83 9.15 2.13
CA VAL A 131 6.62 9.77 3.20
C VAL A 131 6.47 8.96 4.50
N LEU A 132 5.25 8.69 4.93
CA LEU A 132 4.95 7.93 6.15
C LEU A 132 5.61 6.54 6.11
N LEU A 133 5.48 5.82 5.00
CA LEU A 133 6.09 4.50 4.82
C LEU A 133 7.61 4.55 4.94
N ASN A 134 8.26 5.56 4.35
CA ASN A 134 9.71 5.70 4.38
C ASN A 134 10.23 6.12 5.76
N VAL A 135 9.50 6.99 6.49
CA VAL A 135 9.80 7.31 7.89
C VAL A 135 9.70 6.05 8.75
N PHE A 136 8.62 5.28 8.61
CA PHE A 136 8.43 4.04 9.35
C PHE A 136 9.54 3.02 9.06
N ALA A 137 9.90 2.83 7.78
CA ALA A 137 10.98 1.94 7.38
C ALA A 137 12.34 2.40 7.94
N HIS A 138 12.59 3.72 7.98
CA HIS A 138 13.80 4.28 8.55
C HIS A 138 13.91 4.02 10.05
N GLU A 139 12.83 4.29 10.81
CA GLU A 139 12.81 4.05 12.25
C GLU A 139 12.96 2.57 12.60
N LEU A 140 12.34 1.66 11.83
CA LEU A 140 12.57 0.22 11.98
C LEU A 140 14.03 -0.17 11.73
N GLY A 141 14.69 0.46 10.76
CA GLY A 141 16.09 0.21 10.44
C GLY A 141 17.07 0.63 11.55
N LYS A 142 16.68 1.56 12.43
CA LYS A 142 17.47 1.97 13.60
C LYS A 142 17.44 0.95 14.73
N GLN A 143 16.40 0.12 14.78
CA GLN A 143 16.27 -0.92 15.78
C GLN A 143 17.01 -2.17 15.30
N ARG A 144 18.09 -2.54 15.98
CA ARG A 144 18.92 -3.69 15.60
C ARG A 144 18.26 -5.05 15.88
N GLU A 145 17.24 -5.09 16.75
CA GLU A 145 16.54 -6.31 17.14
C GLU A 145 15.04 -6.03 17.23
N ILE A 146 14.27 -6.57 16.29
CA ILE A 146 12.80 -6.58 16.34
C ILE A 146 12.29 -7.98 16.77
N TYR A 147 13.22 -8.96 16.85
CA TYR A 147 12.96 -10.35 17.26
C TYR A 147 14.00 -10.81 18.28
#